data_43f8487c7590de8a7b823ed5eb639a04
#
_entry.id   43f8487c7590de8a7b823ed5eb639a04
#
_cell.length_a   1.000
_cell.length_b   1.000
_cell.length_c   1.000
_cell.angle_alpha   90.00
_cell.angle_beta   90.00
_cell.angle_gamma   90.00
#
_symmetry.space_group_name_H-M   'P 1'
#
loop_
_entity.id
_entity.type
_entity.pdbx_description
1 polymer ?
#
loop_
_entity_poly.entity_id
_entity_poly.type
_entity_poly.pdbx_seq_one_letter_code
_entity_poly.pdbx_strand_id
1 'polypeptide(L)'
;MKGVFTMIDLDLLFEPSSIAVIGASVNPNKWGNMILSNIINGEYTGRLYPVNPKEDNISGVPTFHNLKDIPGGIDVGIVATPRSALPHVIEECGEKGVKFAVVITAGYGETGEEGKISEREILKLASRSGIRIIGPNCMGIFGAKAKLVGLMPPIIPKKGGISFISQSGNIGVQILLSGSSQGIGFNKFVSPQKSEIFGMPR
;
A
#
# COMPACT_ATOMS: atom_id res chain seq x y z
N MET A 1 17.55 -17.87 -22.41
CA MET A 1 16.31 -18.33 -21.76
C MET A 1 15.28 -17.22 -21.92
N LYS A 2 14.18 -17.47 -22.64
CA LYS A 2 13.09 -16.49 -22.78
C LYS A 2 12.37 -16.44 -21.43
N GLY A 3 12.47 -15.30 -20.73
CA GLY A 3 11.72 -15.08 -19.50
C GLY A 3 10.23 -15.18 -19.81
N VAL A 4 9.55 -16.10 -19.14
CA VAL A 4 8.09 -16.16 -19.16
C VAL A 4 7.61 -14.93 -18.41
N PHE A 5 7.17 -13.90 -19.13
CA PHE A 5 6.44 -12.77 -18.55
C PHE A 5 5.10 -13.29 -18.05
N THR A 6 5.04 -13.68 -16.80
CA THR A 6 3.75 -13.92 -16.16
C THR A 6 2.98 -12.59 -16.19
N MET A 7 1.89 -12.54 -16.94
CA MET A 7 0.98 -11.40 -16.92
C MET A 7 0.55 -11.15 -15.48
N ILE A 8 0.78 -9.95 -15.00
CA ILE A 8 0.47 -9.57 -13.63
C ILE A 8 -0.95 -9.09 -13.60
N ASP A 9 -1.70 -9.73 -12.75
CA ASP A 9 -3.07 -9.30 -12.47
C ASP A 9 -3.02 -8.01 -11.60
N LEU A 10 -3.05 -6.87 -12.27
CA LEU A 10 -3.13 -5.56 -11.60
C LEU A 10 -4.46 -5.35 -10.86
N ASP A 11 -5.47 -6.16 -11.16
CA ASP A 11 -6.73 -6.07 -10.43
C ASP A 11 -6.53 -6.46 -8.97
N LEU A 12 -5.60 -7.37 -8.66
CA LEU A 12 -5.22 -7.67 -7.27
C LEU A 12 -4.72 -6.46 -6.47
N LEU A 13 -4.16 -5.44 -7.12
CA LEU A 13 -3.73 -4.22 -6.43
C LEU A 13 -4.92 -3.34 -6.04
N PHE A 14 -5.93 -3.21 -6.90
CA PHE A 14 -7.05 -2.28 -6.72
C PHE A 14 -8.33 -2.95 -6.21
N GLU A 15 -8.43 -4.27 -6.37
CA GLU A 15 -9.58 -5.09 -6.01
C GLU A 15 -9.13 -6.33 -5.21
N PRO A 16 -8.24 -6.17 -4.21
CA PRO A 16 -7.75 -7.31 -3.44
C PRO A 16 -8.89 -7.96 -2.65
N SER A 17 -8.80 -9.27 -2.45
CA SER A 17 -9.68 -10.02 -1.54
C SER A 17 -9.24 -9.93 -0.09
N SER A 18 -7.97 -9.54 0.14
CA SER A 18 -7.37 -9.43 1.47
C SER A 18 -6.28 -8.38 1.53
N ILE A 19 -6.28 -7.58 2.61
CA ILE A 19 -5.29 -6.54 2.88
C ILE A 19 -4.75 -6.70 4.28
N ALA A 20 -3.41 -6.59 4.42
CA ALA A 20 -2.77 -6.36 5.71
C ALA A 20 -2.31 -4.89 5.82
N VAL A 21 -2.66 -4.19 6.90
CA VAL A 21 -2.11 -2.87 7.26
C VAL A 21 -1.00 -3.09 8.27
N ILE A 22 0.24 -3.08 7.80
CA ILE A 22 1.44 -3.40 8.59
C ILE A 22 1.99 -2.11 9.21
N GLY A 23 2.02 -2.05 10.53
CA GLY A 23 2.25 -0.81 11.28
C GLY A 23 0.95 -0.04 11.57
N ALA A 24 -0.20 -0.75 11.57
CA ALA A 24 -1.45 -0.20 12.10
C ALA A 24 -1.25 0.34 13.52
N SER A 25 -1.99 1.35 13.94
CA SER A 25 -1.77 2.03 15.22
C SER A 25 -3.08 2.52 15.83
N VAL A 26 -3.16 2.50 17.15
CA VAL A 26 -4.23 3.17 17.91
C VAL A 26 -4.07 4.69 17.91
N ASN A 27 -2.86 5.21 17.66
CA ASN A 27 -2.58 6.64 17.65
C ASN A 27 -3.09 7.31 16.36
N PRO A 28 -4.10 8.22 16.44
CA PRO A 28 -4.72 8.85 15.27
C PRO A 28 -3.78 9.71 14.44
N ASN A 29 -2.64 10.12 15.01
CA ASN A 29 -1.64 10.94 14.31
C ASN A 29 -0.64 10.10 13.49
N LYS A 30 -0.75 8.78 13.52
CA LYS A 30 0.13 7.89 12.73
C LYS A 30 -0.53 7.48 11.43
N TRP A 31 0.26 7.37 10.37
CA TRP A 31 -0.20 6.94 9.05
C TRP A 31 -0.91 5.59 9.08
N GLY A 32 -0.41 4.63 9.88
CA GLY A 32 -1.04 3.32 10.03
C GLY A 32 -2.47 3.39 10.60
N ASN A 33 -2.77 4.38 11.47
CA ASN A 33 -4.13 4.62 11.94
C ASN A 33 -4.99 5.25 10.85
N MET A 34 -4.50 6.31 10.21
CA MET A 34 -5.25 7.04 9.17
C MET A 34 -5.64 6.12 8.02
N ILE A 35 -4.70 5.30 7.54
CA ILE A 35 -4.94 4.34 6.47
C ILE A 35 -5.97 3.29 6.90
N LEU A 36 -5.82 2.70 8.08
CA LEU A 36 -6.77 1.73 8.59
C LEU A 36 -8.18 2.33 8.71
N SER A 37 -8.29 3.53 9.26
CA SER A 37 -9.56 4.25 9.40
C SER A 37 -10.19 4.55 8.04
N ASN A 38 -9.39 4.96 7.04
CA ASN A 38 -9.89 5.21 5.69
C ASN A 38 -10.42 3.93 5.02
N ILE A 39 -9.75 2.79 5.21
CA ILE A 39 -10.19 1.50 4.67
C ILE A 39 -11.52 1.08 5.31
N ILE A 40 -11.66 1.25 6.64
CA ILE A 40 -12.88 0.96 7.39
C ILE A 40 -14.01 1.89 6.94
N ASN A 41 -13.78 3.21 6.93
CA ASN A 41 -14.77 4.23 6.55
C ASN A 41 -15.16 4.14 5.06
N GLY A 42 -14.24 3.65 4.21
CA GLY A 42 -14.50 3.35 2.81
C GLY A 42 -15.41 2.12 2.61
N GLU A 43 -15.65 1.36 3.67
CA GLU A 43 -16.43 0.12 3.67
C GLU A 43 -15.79 -0.95 2.75
N TYR A 44 -14.47 -1.12 2.85
CA TYR A 44 -13.74 -2.11 2.05
C TYR A 44 -14.43 -3.49 2.14
N THR A 45 -14.58 -4.14 0.99
CA THR A 45 -15.39 -5.37 0.87
C THR A 45 -14.62 -6.67 1.11
N GLY A 46 -13.29 -6.59 1.16
CA GLY A 46 -12.42 -7.75 1.41
C GLY A 46 -12.08 -7.94 2.90
N ARG A 47 -11.18 -8.87 3.16
CA ARG A 47 -10.68 -9.16 4.51
C ARG A 47 -9.60 -8.15 4.88
N LEU A 48 -9.75 -7.52 6.04
CA LEU A 48 -8.83 -6.49 6.55
C LEU A 48 -8.11 -7.02 7.80
N TYR A 49 -6.78 -6.98 7.76
CA TYR A 49 -5.91 -7.48 8.80
C TYR A 49 -4.97 -6.38 9.29
N PRO A 50 -5.29 -5.66 10.38
CA PRO A 50 -4.32 -4.80 11.05
C PRO A 50 -3.18 -5.64 11.63
N VAL A 51 -1.93 -5.17 11.49
CA VAL A 51 -0.75 -5.82 12.07
C VAL A 51 0.00 -4.82 12.94
N ASN A 52 0.12 -5.15 14.23
CA ASN A 52 0.87 -4.39 15.22
C ASN A 52 1.39 -5.31 16.33
N PRO A 53 2.70 -5.28 16.68
CA PRO A 53 3.27 -6.22 17.66
C PRO A 53 2.80 -6.02 19.11
N LYS A 54 2.01 -4.97 19.40
CA LYS A 54 1.65 -4.59 20.78
C LYS A 54 0.14 -4.54 21.04
N GLU A 55 -0.68 -4.43 19.99
CA GLU A 55 -2.11 -4.16 20.11
C GLU A 55 -2.90 -5.41 19.69
N ASP A 56 -3.92 -5.76 20.47
CA ASP A 56 -4.84 -6.85 20.16
C ASP A 56 -6.08 -6.40 19.38
N ASN A 57 -6.37 -5.08 19.42
CA ASN A 57 -7.50 -4.48 18.71
C ASN A 57 -7.19 -3.04 18.33
N ILE A 58 -7.46 -2.67 17.09
CA ILE A 58 -7.33 -1.28 16.60
C ILE A 58 -8.62 -0.91 15.87
N SER A 59 -9.26 0.16 16.31
CA SER A 59 -10.52 0.68 15.70
C SER A 59 -11.64 -0.37 15.62
N GLY A 60 -11.73 -1.27 16.60
CA GLY A 60 -12.72 -2.35 16.64
C GLY A 60 -12.38 -3.59 15.80
N VAL A 61 -11.23 -3.60 15.13
CA VAL A 61 -10.77 -4.73 14.31
C VAL A 61 -9.72 -5.54 15.08
N PRO A 62 -9.88 -6.86 15.22
CA PRO A 62 -8.86 -7.73 15.79
C PRO A 62 -7.52 -7.59 15.07
N THR A 63 -6.43 -7.44 15.82
CA THR A 63 -5.11 -7.14 15.31
C THR A 63 -4.19 -8.33 15.46
N PHE A 64 -3.34 -8.59 14.46
CA PHE A 64 -2.34 -9.66 14.47
C PHE A 64 -0.98 -9.09 14.89
N HIS A 65 -0.23 -9.84 15.70
CA HIS A 65 1.09 -9.40 16.11
C HIS A 65 2.14 -9.56 15.02
N ASN A 66 1.96 -10.55 14.13
CA ASN A 66 2.85 -10.84 13.01
C ASN A 66 2.02 -11.18 11.76
N LEU A 67 2.60 -10.99 10.59
CA LEU A 67 1.98 -11.39 9.32
C LEU A 67 1.73 -12.90 9.23
N LYS A 68 2.62 -13.72 9.75
CA LYS A 68 2.49 -15.17 9.74
C LYS A 68 1.29 -15.70 10.50
N ASP A 69 0.82 -14.95 11.50
CA ASP A 69 -0.32 -15.35 12.35
C ASP A 69 -1.68 -15.14 11.64
N ILE A 70 -1.70 -14.38 10.54
CA ILE A 70 -2.90 -14.15 9.73
C ILE A 70 -3.29 -15.44 9.01
N PRO A 71 -4.57 -15.88 9.08
CA PRO A 71 -5.01 -17.08 8.37
C PRO A 71 -5.08 -16.85 6.85
N GLY A 72 -4.57 -17.79 6.07
CA GLY A 72 -4.60 -17.76 4.60
C GLY A 72 -3.61 -16.79 3.96
N GLY A 73 -3.82 -16.49 2.68
CA GLY A 73 -2.99 -15.57 1.89
C GLY A 73 -3.40 -14.10 2.03
N ILE A 74 -2.49 -13.21 1.67
CA ILE A 74 -2.69 -11.76 1.63
C ILE A 74 -2.35 -11.26 0.23
N ASP A 75 -3.28 -10.56 -0.41
CA ASP A 75 -3.05 -10.01 -1.75
C ASP A 75 -2.19 -8.75 -1.69
N VAL A 76 -2.52 -7.82 -0.78
CA VAL A 76 -1.85 -6.52 -0.65
C VAL A 76 -1.43 -6.26 0.80
N GLY A 77 -0.16 -5.93 1.00
CA GLY A 77 0.36 -5.37 2.25
C GLY A 77 0.50 -3.85 2.12
N ILE A 78 -0.16 -3.07 2.98
CA ILE A 78 0.08 -1.62 3.08
C ILE A 78 1.01 -1.38 4.27
N VAL A 79 2.23 -0.90 3.98
CA VAL A 79 3.32 -0.83 4.96
C VAL A 79 3.52 0.60 5.45
N ALA A 80 3.24 0.83 6.73
CA ALA A 80 3.40 2.12 7.42
C ALA A 80 4.31 2.00 8.66
N THR A 81 5.35 1.19 8.56
CA THR A 81 6.34 0.94 9.63
C THR A 81 7.50 1.94 9.57
N PRO A 82 8.31 2.08 10.62
CA PRO A 82 9.58 2.81 10.55
C PRO A 82 10.51 2.23 9.47
N ARG A 83 11.35 3.09 8.88
CA ARG A 83 12.33 2.70 7.84
C ARG A 83 13.19 1.50 8.24
N SER A 84 13.66 1.47 9.50
CA SER A 84 14.52 0.39 10.00
C SER A 84 13.85 -0.98 10.01
N ALA A 85 12.52 -1.04 10.08
CA ALA A 85 11.77 -2.30 10.08
C ALA A 85 11.42 -2.79 8.66
N LEU A 86 11.49 -1.90 7.64
CA LEU A 86 11.00 -2.22 6.30
C LEU A 86 11.68 -3.45 5.66
N PRO A 87 13.01 -3.66 5.76
CA PRO A 87 13.64 -4.86 5.19
C PRO A 87 13.01 -6.15 5.71
N HIS A 88 12.87 -6.26 7.02
CA HIS A 88 12.26 -7.42 7.67
C HIS A 88 10.80 -7.61 7.28
N VAL A 89 10.02 -6.51 7.20
CA VAL A 89 8.62 -6.55 6.77
C VAL A 89 8.48 -7.06 5.33
N ILE A 90 9.39 -6.68 4.43
CA ILE A 90 9.39 -7.19 3.05
C ILE A 90 9.70 -8.69 3.00
N GLU A 91 10.63 -9.18 3.84
CA GLU A 91 10.90 -10.62 3.96
C GLU A 91 9.65 -11.37 4.45
N GLU A 92 9.03 -10.92 5.54
CA GLU A 92 7.79 -11.52 6.06
C GLU A 92 6.65 -11.50 5.03
N CYS A 93 6.51 -10.40 4.26
CA CYS A 93 5.56 -10.33 3.15
C CYS A 93 5.84 -11.40 2.09
N GLY A 94 7.11 -11.66 1.77
CA GLY A 94 7.51 -12.72 0.84
C GLY A 94 7.15 -14.11 1.34
N GLU A 95 7.48 -14.41 2.58
CA GLU A 95 7.14 -15.68 3.23
C GLU A 95 5.62 -15.91 3.27
N LYS A 96 4.85 -14.83 3.47
CA LYS A 96 3.38 -14.87 3.47
C LYS A 96 2.76 -14.93 2.07
N GLY A 97 3.55 -14.74 1.03
CA GLY A 97 3.10 -14.78 -0.37
C GLY A 97 2.33 -13.54 -0.82
N VAL A 98 2.54 -12.40 -0.15
CA VAL A 98 1.98 -11.09 -0.54
C VAL A 98 2.40 -10.75 -1.97
N LYS A 99 1.45 -10.31 -2.79
CA LYS A 99 1.70 -9.98 -4.21
C LYS A 99 2.16 -8.55 -4.42
N PHE A 100 1.53 -7.61 -3.70
CA PHE A 100 1.85 -6.19 -3.76
C PHE A 100 2.12 -5.63 -2.36
N ALA A 101 3.23 -4.89 -2.21
CA ALA A 101 3.51 -4.10 -1.03
C ALA A 101 3.41 -2.61 -1.36
N VAL A 102 2.42 -1.93 -0.80
CA VAL A 102 2.23 -0.48 -0.91
C VAL A 102 2.97 0.17 0.24
N VAL A 103 4.17 0.69 -0.03
CA VAL A 103 5.10 1.17 0.99
C VAL A 103 4.96 2.67 1.21
N ILE A 104 4.30 3.02 2.31
CA ILE A 104 4.11 4.42 2.74
C ILE A 104 5.38 4.98 3.37
N THR A 105 6.17 4.11 4.00
CA THR A 105 7.43 4.45 4.70
C THR A 105 8.34 5.32 3.84
N ALA A 106 8.71 6.49 4.37
CA ALA A 106 9.63 7.45 3.76
C ALA A 106 11.07 7.27 4.25
N GLY A 107 11.99 8.08 3.72
CA GLY A 107 13.41 8.09 4.10
C GLY A 107 14.30 7.32 3.13
N TYR A 108 13.89 7.22 1.86
CA TYR A 108 14.60 6.50 0.79
C TYR A 108 15.12 7.45 -0.29
N GLY A 109 14.85 7.24 -1.55
CA GLY A 109 15.42 7.99 -2.66
C GLY A 109 15.26 9.52 -2.61
N GLU A 110 14.27 10.01 -1.87
CA GLU A 110 14.05 11.43 -1.63
C GLU A 110 15.08 12.07 -0.67
N THR A 111 15.85 11.26 0.08
CA THR A 111 16.85 11.75 1.05
C THR A 111 18.26 11.87 0.47
N GLY A 112 18.45 11.60 -0.84
CA GLY A 112 19.73 11.69 -1.51
C GLY A 112 20.36 10.35 -1.87
N GLU A 113 21.67 10.30 -2.11
CA GLU A 113 22.33 9.11 -2.66
C GLU A 113 22.29 7.89 -1.74
N GLU A 114 22.49 8.05 -0.44
CA GLU A 114 22.36 6.95 0.53
C GLU A 114 20.95 6.38 0.55
N GLY A 115 19.95 7.25 0.46
CA GLY A 115 18.54 6.84 0.36
C GLY A 115 18.26 6.05 -0.91
N LYS A 116 18.82 6.44 -2.05
CA LYS A 116 18.71 5.70 -3.32
C LYS A 116 19.39 4.33 -3.26
N ILE A 117 20.51 4.20 -2.55
CA ILE A 117 21.17 2.91 -2.33
C ILE A 117 20.22 1.99 -1.54
N SER A 118 19.71 2.47 -0.40
CA SER A 118 18.79 1.73 0.44
C SER A 118 17.50 1.34 -0.30
N GLU A 119 16.99 2.24 -1.16
CA GLU A 119 15.82 1.95 -2.00
C GLU A 119 16.09 0.80 -2.96
N ARG A 120 17.23 0.82 -3.65
CA ARG A 120 17.64 -0.28 -4.55
C ARG A 120 17.77 -1.62 -3.82
N GLU A 121 18.25 -1.60 -2.58
CA GLU A 121 18.34 -2.82 -1.75
C GLU A 121 16.96 -3.38 -1.42
N ILE A 122 16.01 -2.52 -1.01
CA ILE A 122 14.61 -2.94 -0.75
C ILE A 122 13.96 -3.49 -2.01
N LEU A 123 14.14 -2.84 -3.17
CA LEU A 123 13.57 -3.32 -4.44
C LEU A 123 14.16 -4.67 -4.86
N LYS A 124 15.47 -4.89 -4.66
CA LYS A 124 16.11 -6.20 -4.90
C LYS A 124 15.56 -7.28 -3.97
N LEU A 125 15.38 -6.95 -2.69
CA LEU A 125 14.83 -7.86 -1.71
C LEU A 125 13.40 -8.28 -2.09
N ALA A 126 12.55 -7.33 -2.39
CA ALA A 126 11.18 -7.56 -2.83
C ALA A 126 11.10 -8.41 -4.11
N SER A 127 11.95 -8.11 -5.11
CA SER A 127 12.03 -8.87 -6.35
C SER A 127 12.40 -10.35 -6.10
N ARG A 128 13.36 -10.61 -5.21
CA ARG A 128 13.74 -11.98 -4.83
C ARG A 128 12.61 -12.72 -4.13
N SER A 129 11.79 -12.01 -3.37
CA SER A 129 10.64 -12.55 -2.65
C SER A 129 9.37 -12.63 -3.51
N GLY A 130 9.44 -12.25 -4.78
CA GLY A 130 8.29 -12.25 -5.70
C GLY A 130 7.24 -11.20 -5.43
N ILE A 131 7.59 -10.14 -4.66
CA ILE A 131 6.71 -9.04 -4.29
C ILE A 131 6.92 -7.86 -5.25
N ARG A 132 5.84 -7.19 -5.59
CA ARG A 132 5.89 -5.90 -6.29
C ARG A 132 5.68 -4.76 -5.32
N ILE A 133 6.59 -3.80 -5.33
CA ILE A 133 6.50 -2.60 -4.50
C ILE A 133 5.84 -1.46 -5.27
N ILE A 134 4.91 -0.78 -4.60
CA ILE A 134 4.42 0.55 -4.92
C ILE A 134 5.00 1.51 -3.89
N GLY A 135 5.86 2.41 -4.28
CA GLY A 135 6.66 3.24 -3.37
C GLY A 135 8.13 2.81 -3.37
N PRO A 136 8.91 3.07 -2.30
CA PRO A 136 8.54 3.66 -1.00
C PRO A 136 8.08 5.13 -1.09
N ASN A 137 7.70 5.72 0.07
CA ASN A 137 7.24 7.10 0.18
C ASN A 137 6.06 7.43 -0.76
N CYS A 138 5.06 6.54 -0.84
CA CYS A 138 3.85 6.75 -1.65
C CYS A 138 2.66 7.23 -0.80
N MET A 139 1.65 7.81 -1.45
CA MET A 139 0.41 8.25 -0.78
C MET A 139 -0.63 7.14 -0.64
N GLY A 140 -0.37 5.98 -1.22
CA GLY A 140 -1.27 4.84 -1.20
C GLY A 140 -2.04 4.61 -2.49
N ILE A 141 -3.14 3.88 -2.37
CA ILE A 141 -3.97 3.40 -3.48
C ILE A 141 -5.46 3.60 -3.20
N PHE A 142 -6.23 3.72 -4.29
CA PHE A 142 -7.69 3.74 -4.24
C PHE A 142 -8.26 2.82 -5.31
N GLY A 143 -9.28 2.02 -4.94
CA GLY A 143 -10.01 1.13 -5.83
C GLY A 143 -11.52 1.18 -5.56
N ALA A 144 -12.29 1.78 -6.46
CA ALA A 144 -13.71 2.05 -6.25
C ALA A 144 -14.55 0.77 -6.14
N LYS A 145 -14.25 -0.27 -6.92
CA LYS A 145 -15.01 -1.52 -6.95
C LYS A 145 -14.91 -2.28 -5.64
N ALA A 146 -13.70 -2.41 -5.08
CA ALA A 146 -13.48 -3.03 -3.77
C ALA A 146 -13.78 -2.07 -2.60
N LYS A 147 -14.19 -0.83 -2.86
CA LYS A 147 -14.32 0.24 -1.87
C LYS A 147 -13.01 0.47 -1.07
N LEU A 148 -11.88 0.20 -1.70
CA LEU A 148 -10.57 0.33 -1.08
C LEU A 148 -10.11 1.79 -1.05
N VAL A 149 -9.97 2.35 0.14
CA VAL A 149 -9.37 3.66 0.39
C VAL A 149 -8.09 3.48 1.20
N GLY A 150 -7.07 2.91 0.57
CA GLY A 150 -5.74 2.70 1.17
C GLY A 150 -4.84 3.93 1.05
N LEU A 151 -5.36 5.11 1.42
CA LEU A 151 -4.71 6.42 1.29
C LEU A 151 -4.29 6.96 2.66
N MET A 152 -3.18 7.73 2.71
CA MET A 152 -2.74 8.40 3.94
C MET A 152 -3.71 9.50 4.41
N PRO A 153 -4.12 10.47 3.56
CA PRO A 153 -5.01 11.53 4.01
C PRO A 153 -6.43 11.02 4.29
N PRO A 154 -7.15 11.63 5.25
CA PRO A 154 -8.51 11.23 5.59
C PRO A 154 -9.50 11.72 4.52
N ILE A 155 -9.55 11.00 3.41
CA ILE A 155 -10.44 11.28 2.27
C ILE A 155 -11.18 10.02 1.85
N ILE A 156 -12.41 10.18 1.37
CA ILE A 156 -13.16 9.14 0.68
C ILE A 156 -13.52 9.67 -0.71
N PRO A 157 -12.77 9.28 -1.76
CA PRO A 157 -13.03 9.77 -3.11
C PRO A 157 -14.40 9.33 -3.61
N LYS A 158 -15.08 10.21 -4.37
CA LYS A 158 -16.32 9.86 -5.05
C LYS A 158 -16.06 8.76 -6.08
N LYS A 159 -16.87 7.73 -6.08
CA LYS A 159 -16.78 6.63 -7.05
C LYS A 159 -17.23 7.08 -8.45
N GLY A 160 -16.52 6.63 -9.48
CA GLY A 160 -16.84 6.94 -10.88
C GLY A 160 -15.91 6.22 -11.85
N GLY A 161 -15.69 6.80 -13.04
CA GLY A 161 -15.01 6.14 -14.16
C GLY A 161 -13.54 6.52 -14.36
N ILE A 162 -13.03 7.57 -13.70
CA ILE A 162 -11.68 8.09 -13.97
C ILE A 162 -10.65 7.32 -13.19
N SER A 163 -9.67 6.76 -13.89
CA SER A 163 -8.47 6.16 -13.29
C SER A 163 -7.25 7.00 -13.63
N PHE A 164 -6.36 7.23 -12.66
CA PHE A 164 -5.12 7.96 -12.93
C PHE A 164 -3.98 7.57 -12.00
N ILE A 165 -2.77 7.89 -12.45
CA ILE A 165 -1.53 7.69 -11.73
C ILE A 165 -0.92 9.08 -11.51
N SER A 166 -0.47 9.37 -10.29
CA SER A 166 0.25 10.60 -9.99
C SER A 166 1.56 10.31 -9.29
N GLN A 167 2.65 10.75 -9.88
CA GLN A 167 3.97 10.66 -9.25
C GLN A 167 4.06 11.56 -8.01
N SER A 168 3.38 12.71 -8.03
CA SER A 168 3.22 13.55 -6.86
C SER A 168 1.99 13.10 -6.06
N GLY A 169 2.23 12.53 -4.88
CA GLY A 169 1.16 12.11 -3.98
C GLY A 169 0.23 13.24 -3.59
N ASN A 170 0.79 14.41 -3.25
CA ASN A 170 0.00 15.59 -2.86
C ASN A 170 -0.89 16.07 -4.01
N ILE A 171 -0.37 16.18 -5.23
CA ILE A 171 -1.17 16.57 -6.40
C ILE A 171 -2.27 15.54 -6.67
N GLY A 172 -1.95 14.25 -6.59
CA GLY A 172 -2.92 13.18 -6.77
C GLY A 172 -4.08 13.27 -5.77
N VAL A 173 -3.76 13.50 -4.49
CA VAL A 173 -4.77 13.69 -3.44
C VAL A 173 -5.61 14.94 -3.68
N GLN A 174 -4.99 16.06 -4.09
CA GLN A 174 -5.74 17.29 -4.40
C GLN A 174 -6.69 17.09 -5.58
N ILE A 175 -6.30 16.31 -6.60
CA ILE A 175 -7.19 15.95 -7.72
C ILE A 175 -8.37 15.12 -7.21
N LEU A 176 -8.13 14.12 -6.33
CA LEU A 176 -9.20 13.32 -5.75
C LEU A 176 -10.18 14.18 -4.94
N LEU A 177 -9.67 15.10 -4.09
CA LEU A 177 -10.49 15.99 -3.27
C LEU A 177 -11.30 16.97 -4.13
N SER A 178 -10.62 17.74 -4.99
CA SER A 178 -11.25 18.76 -5.82
C SER A 178 -12.22 18.14 -6.83
N GLY A 179 -11.85 17.04 -7.46
CA GLY A 179 -12.73 16.33 -8.38
C GLY A 179 -13.97 15.81 -7.68
N SER A 180 -13.82 15.16 -6.52
CA SER A 180 -14.95 14.62 -5.76
C SER A 180 -15.91 15.71 -5.32
N SER A 181 -15.43 16.89 -4.87
CA SER A 181 -16.26 18.03 -4.49
C SER A 181 -17.03 18.63 -5.67
N GLN A 182 -16.51 18.51 -6.89
CA GLN A 182 -17.16 18.94 -8.14
C GLN A 182 -18.01 17.85 -8.78
N GLY A 183 -18.21 16.71 -8.10
CA GLY A 183 -19.05 15.64 -8.61
C GLY A 183 -18.34 14.66 -9.53
N ILE A 184 -17.05 14.84 -9.81
CA ILE A 184 -16.22 13.92 -10.60
C ILE A 184 -15.92 12.66 -9.78
N GLY A 185 -16.15 11.49 -10.38
CA GLY A 185 -15.94 10.21 -9.72
C GLY A 185 -14.73 9.47 -10.26
N PHE A 186 -14.04 8.75 -9.36
CA PHE A 186 -12.81 8.02 -9.63
C PHE A 186 -13.02 6.52 -9.52
N ASN A 187 -12.26 5.77 -10.33
CA ASN A 187 -12.25 4.30 -10.34
C ASN A 187 -11.01 3.72 -9.65
N LYS A 188 -9.82 4.07 -10.15
CA LYS A 188 -8.55 3.61 -9.61
C LYS A 188 -7.57 4.77 -9.49
N PHE A 189 -6.81 4.79 -8.40
CA PHE A 189 -5.72 5.74 -8.21
C PHE A 189 -4.54 5.05 -7.57
N VAL A 190 -3.33 5.41 -8.00
CA VAL A 190 -2.09 5.02 -7.35
C VAL A 190 -1.10 6.19 -7.39
N SER A 191 -0.38 6.37 -6.29
CA SER A 191 0.68 7.35 -6.20
C SER A 191 2.04 6.66 -6.02
N PRO A 192 2.65 6.15 -7.08
CA PRO A 192 4.01 5.64 -7.00
C PRO A 192 4.97 6.81 -6.94
N GLN A 193 5.98 6.74 -6.07
CA GLN A 193 7.11 7.65 -6.17
C GLN A 193 8.07 7.22 -7.29
N LYS A 194 8.95 8.14 -7.70
CA LYS A 194 9.84 8.04 -8.87
C LYS A 194 10.30 6.64 -9.27
N SER A 195 10.13 6.37 -10.53
CA SER A 195 10.97 5.72 -11.55
C SER A 195 11.05 4.20 -11.65
N GLU A 196 10.72 3.39 -10.69
CA GLU A 196 10.73 1.93 -10.86
C GLU A 196 9.38 1.31 -10.51
N ILE A 197 8.32 1.94 -11.06
CA ILE A 197 7.00 1.32 -11.10
C ILE A 197 7.16 -0.03 -11.79
N PHE A 198 6.86 -1.11 -11.05
CA PHE A 198 6.75 -2.48 -11.54
C PHE A 198 8.02 -3.32 -11.64
N GLY A 199 9.16 -2.96 -11.04
CA GLY A 199 10.30 -3.88 -11.00
C GLY A 199 10.68 -4.48 -12.36
N MET A 200 10.57 -3.72 -13.45
CA MET A 200 11.06 -4.13 -14.75
C MET A 200 12.55 -3.83 -14.82
N PRO A 201 13.42 -4.83 -14.99
CA PRO A 201 14.78 -4.55 -15.39
C PRO A 201 14.74 -3.85 -16.77
N ARG A 202 15.52 -2.78 -16.91
CA ARG A 202 15.83 -2.20 -18.22
C ARG A 202 16.63 -3.17 -19.05
#